data_5588628193c133b25e7cad0d69fce185
#
_entry.id   5588628193c133b25e7cad0d69fce185
#
_cell.length_a   1.000
_cell.length_b   1.000
_cell.length_c   1.000
_cell.angle_alpha   90.00
_cell.angle_beta   90.00
_cell.angle_gamma   90.00
#
_symmetry.space_group_name_H-M   'P 1'
#
loop_
_entity.id
_entity.type
_entity.pdbx_description
1 polymer ?
#
loop_
_entity_poly.entity_id
_entity_poly.type
_entity_poly.pdbx_seq_one_letter_code
_entity_poly.pdbx_strand_id
1 'polypeptide(L)'
;MEDIVFCKGGGCTAKLGADVLKHILSKIPKGEKDISLLVGYDSSDDAAVYRISDDMAIVQTLDFFPPMVDDPYTFGQIAAANALSDVYAMGGEVKTALNIVCFPEKMDLNILGKIMQGGAKKVNE
;
A
#
# COMPACT_ATOMS: atom_id res chain seq x y z
N MET A 1 3.44 8.61 -31.55
CA MET A 1 3.15 8.67 -30.11
C MET A 1 3.10 7.22 -29.64
N GLU A 2 4.05 6.81 -28.79
CA GLU A 2 4.01 5.47 -28.24
C GLU A 2 2.77 5.36 -27.32
N ASP A 3 1.98 4.32 -27.51
CA ASP A 3 0.82 4.05 -26.67
C ASP A 3 1.30 3.75 -25.26
N ILE A 4 0.92 4.58 -24.29
CA ILE A 4 1.27 4.36 -22.89
C ILE A 4 0.41 3.24 -22.34
N VAL A 5 1.00 2.07 -22.06
CA VAL A 5 0.33 0.96 -21.39
C VAL A 5 0.59 1.06 -19.89
N PHE A 6 -0.42 1.48 -19.14
CA PHE A 6 -0.31 1.70 -17.70
C PHE A 6 -0.31 0.40 -16.86
N CYS A 7 -0.78 -0.71 -17.39
CA CYS A 7 -0.94 -1.94 -16.63
C CYS A 7 -0.57 -3.18 -17.45
N LYS A 8 0.51 -3.85 -17.08
CA LYS A 8 0.92 -5.13 -17.67
C LYS A 8 0.90 -6.31 -16.68
N GLY A 9 0.44 -6.09 -15.46
CA GLY A 9 0.39 -7.11 -14.42
C GLY A 9 -0.45 -6.64 -13.24
N GLY A 10 -0.68 -7.51 -12.26
CA GLY A 10 -1.43 -7.24 -11.04
C GLY A 10 -0.64 -7.58 -9.78
N GLY A 11 -1.05 -7.01 -8.63
CA GLY A 11 -0.42 -7.24 -7.34
C GLY A 11 1.05 -6.81 -7.30
N CYS A 12 1.87 -7.60 -6.63
CA CYS A 12 3.30 -7.34 -6.49
C CYS A 12 4.05 -7.31 -7.83
N THR A 13 3.53 -7.97 -8.87
CA THR A 13 4.14 -7.97 -10.22
C THR A 13 3.99 -6.65 -10.96
N ALA A 14 3.10 -5.77 -10.51
CA ALA A 14 2.93 -4.41 -11.06
C ALA A 14 3.94 -3.41 -10.47
N LYS A 15 4.70 -3.79 -9.44
CA LYS A 15 5.71 -2.92 -8.81
C LYS A 15 6.96 -2.82 -9.67
N LEU A 16 7.64 -1.68 -9.56
CA LEU A 16 8.95 -1.48 -10.18
C LEU A 16 9.97 -2.43 -9.55
N GLY A 17 10.94 -2.89 -10.37
CA GLY A 17 12.07 -3.67 -9.85
C GLY A 17 12.86 -2.86 -8.81
N ALA A 18 13.44 -3.56 -7.83
CA ALA A 18 14.13 -2.93 -6.70
C ALA A 18 15.25 -1.97 -7.13
N ASP A 19 16.02 -2.30 -8.16
CA ASP A 19 17.11 -1.46 -8.67
C ASP A 19 16.58 -0.17 -9.32
N VAL A 20 15.49 -0.26 -10.08
CA VAL A 20 14.84 0.89 -10.71
C VAL A 20 14.28 1.83 -9.64
N LEU A 21 13.58 1.26 -8.66
CA LEU A 21 13.04 2.03 -7.54
C LEU A 21 14.15 2.73 -6.75
N LYS A 22 15.22 2.03 -6.42
CA LYS A 22 16.39 2.57 -5.72
C LYS A 22 17.02 3.74 -6.48
N HIS A 23 17.15 3.61 -7.81
CA HIS A 23 17.66 4.67 -8.66
C HIS A 23 16.74 5.91 -8.65
N ILE A 24 15.43 5.73 -8.70
CA ILE A 24 14.46 6.82 -8.64
C ILE A 24 14.51 7.50 -7.27
N LEU A 25 14.49 6.72 -6.18
CA LEU A 25 14.56 7.23 -4.82
C LEU A 25 15.84 8.02 -4.54
N SER A 26 16.96 7.66 -5.17
CA SER A 26 18.23 8.40 -5.05
C SER A 26 18.17 9.83 -5.58
N LYS A 27 17.19 10.14 -6.45
CA LYS A 27 16.96 11.47 -7.02
C LYS A 27 16.07 12.35 -6.14
N ILE A 28 15.44 11.79 -5.12
CA ILE A 28 14.61 12.57 -4.21
C ILE A 28 15.52 13.37 -3.28
N PRO A 29 15.37 14.69 -3.18
CA PRO A 29 16.12 15.49 -2.24
C PRO A 29 15.91 14.98 -0.83
N LYS A 30 17.00 14.69 -0.11
CA LYS A 30 16.92 14.32 1.31
C LYS A 30 16.57 15.56 2.11
N GLY A 31 15.44 15.53 2.81
CA GLY A 31 15.07 16.54 3.80
C GLY A 31 15.98 16.47 5.04
N GLU A 32 15.77 17.39 5.98
CA GLU A 32 16.39 17.30 7.29
C GLU A 32 16.00 15.98 7.97
N LYS A 33 16.98 15.33 8.60
CA LYS A 33 16.72 14.09 9.34
C LYS A 33 15.85 14.38 10.55
N ASP A 34 14.62 13.89 10.54
CA ASP A 34 13.79 13.86 11.74
C ASP A 34 14.20 12.65 12.60
N ILE A 35 14.68 12.92 13.82
CA ILE A 35 15.10 11.90 14.78
C ILE A 35 13.93 10.98 15.20
N SER A 36 12.70 11.44 15.08
CA SER A 36 11.50 10.67 15.38
C SER A 36 11.12 9.68 14.27
N LEU A 37 11.62 9.89 13.05
CA LEU A 37 11.46 8.93 11.96
C LEU A 37 12.47 7.78 12.15
N LEU A 38 12.02 6.70 12.78
CA LEU A 38 12.84 5.54 13.10
C LEU A 38 13.12 4.68 11.87
N VAL A 39 12.11 4.51 10.99
CA VAL A 39 12.19 3.79 9.72
C VAL A 39 11.51 4.63 8.65
N GLY A 40 12.24 4.96 7.61
CA GLY A 40 11.75 5.72 6.46
C GLY A 40 12.17 5.08 5.14
N TYR A 41 11.96 5.78 4.03
CA TYR A 41 12.28 5.25 2.69
C TYR A 41 13.77 4.94 2.47
N ASP A 42 14.65 5.48 3.29
CA ASP A 42 16.11 5.24 3.22
C ASP A 42 16.50 3.79 3.56
N SER A 43 15.70 3.12 4.41
CA SER A 43 15.96 1.75 4.87
C SER A 43 15.32 0.68 3.99
N SER A 44 14.42 1.07 3.07
CA SER A 44 13.71 0.16 2.15
C SER A 44 12.95 -0.96 2.89
N ASP A 45 12.35 -0.62 4.01
CA ASP A 45 11.50 -1.52 4.81
C ASP A 45 10.04 -1.51 4.34
N ASP A 46 9.24 -2.42 4.89
CA ASP A 46 7.84 -2.64 4.51
C ASP A 46 6.92 -1.47 4.90
N ALA A 47 7.29 -0.69 5.92
CA ALA A 47 6.49 0.44 6.38
C ALA A 47 7.37 1.53 7.00
N ALA A 48 6.83 2.75 7.10
CA ALA A 48 7.43 3.82 7.87
C ALA A 48 7.10 3.67 9.36
N VAL A 49 8.06 3.97 10.22
CA VAL A 49 7.87 3.97 11.68
C VAL A 49 8.26 5.33 12.24
N TYR A 50 7.31 5.99 12.88
CA TYR A 50 7.49 7.32 13.47
C TYR A 50 7.24 7.28 14.97
N ARG A 51 8.21 7.70 15.76
CA ARG A 51 8.11 7.77 17.22
C ARG A 51 7.25 8.95 17.65
N ILE A 52 6.24 8.69 18.49
CA ILE A 52 5.36 9.71 19.08
C ILE A 52 5.81 10.06 20.49
N SER A 53 6.19 9.06 21.27
CA SER A 53 6.67 9.21 22.66
C SER A 53 7.81 8.24 22.92
N ASP A 54 8.30 8.18 24.15
CA ASP A 54 9.41 7.30 24.53
C ASP A 54 9.07 5.81 24.41
N ASP A 55 7.78 5.46 24.50
CA ASP A 55 7.26 4.10 24.53
C ASP A 55 6.26 3.80 23.40
N MET A 56 6.03 4.76 22.48
CA MET A 56 5.02 4.62 21.42
C MET A 56 5.54 5.09 20.07
N ALA A 57 5.24 4.33 19.03
CA ALA A 57 5.48 4.69 17.65
C ALA A 57 4.28 4.35 16.77
N ILE A 58 4.11 5.06 15.69
CA ILE A 58 3.13 4.75 14.63
C ILE A 58 3.86 4.02 13.50
N VAL A 59 3.27 2.91 13.04
CA VAL A 59 3.63 2.21 11.81
C VAL A 59 2.64 2.59 10.73
N GLN A 60 3.14 3.05 9.58
CA GLN A 60 2.30 3.49 8.46
C GLN A 60 2.78 2.84 7.17
N THR A 61 1.86 2.25 6.45
CA THR A 61 2.10 1.69 5.11
C THR A 61 1.01 2.09 4.14
N LEU A 62 1.34 2.05 2.87
CA LEU A 62 0.43 2.28 1.76
C LEU A 62 0.77 1.27 0.67
N ASP A 63 -0.17 0.41 0.33
CA ASP A 63 -0.05 -0.54 -0.77
C ASP A 63 -1.31 -0.51 -1.64
N PHE A 64 -1.14 -0.33 -2.94
CA PHE A 64 -2.23 -0.34 -3.89
C PHE A 64 -1.78 -0.89 -5.24
N PHE A 65 -2.68 -1.56 -5.92
CA PHE A 65 -2.42 -2.22 -7.20
C PHE A 65 -3.72 -2.47 -7.95
N PRO A 66 -3.66 -2.69 -9.28
CA PRO A 66 -4.82 -3.08 -10.06
C PRO A 66 -5.28 -4.50 -9.70
N PRO A 67 -6.56 -4.83 -9.95
CA PRO A 67 -7.09 -6.18 -9.73
C PRO A 67 -6.28 -7.26 -10.45
N MET A 68 -5.95 -8.34 -9.72
CA MET A 68 -5.30 -9.54 -10.27
C MET A 68 -6.24 -10.75 -10.29
N VAL A 69 -7.47 -10.60 -9.77
CA VAL A 69 -8.52 -11.63 -9.78
C VAL A 69 -9.82 -11.04 -10.29
N ASP A 70 -10.69 -11.87 -10.85
CA ASP A 70 -11.94 -11.42 -11.47
C ASP A 70 -13.06 -11.17 -10.44
N ASP A 71 -13.01 -11.82 -9.27
CA ASP A 71 -13.99 -11.62 -8.22
C ASP A 71 -13.71 -10.35 -7.40
N PRO A 72 -14.60 -9.34 -7.45
CA PRO A 72 -14.39 -8.06 -6.76
C PRO A 72 -14.25 -8.19 -5.25
N TYR A 73 -15.04 -9.06 -4.63
CA TYR A 73 -14.99 -9.28 -3.18
C TYR A 73 -13.64 -9.87 -2.75
N THR A 74 -13.19 -10.89 -3.45
CA THR A 74 -11.86 -11.52 -3.23
C THR A 74 -10.74 -10.52 -3.46
N PHE A 75 -10.82 -9.68 -4.50
CA PHE A 75 -9.83 -8.63 -4.72
C PHE A 75 -9.74 -7.66 -3.53
N GLY A 76 -10.88 -7.23 -2.98
CA GLY A 76 -10.92 -6.40 -1.78
C GLY A 76 -10.23 -7.05 -0.57
N GLN A 77 -10.44 -8.34 -0.36
CA GLN A 77 -9.77 -9.10 0.70
C GLN A 77 -8.25 -9.16 0.49
N ILE A 78 -7.79 -9.39 -0.75
CA ILE A 78 -6.36 -9.43 -1.09
C ILE A 78 -5.72 -8.06 -0.85
N ALA A 79 -6.36 -6.99 -1.31
CA ALA A 79 -5.85 -5.63 -1.14
C ALA A 79 -5.65 -5.29 0.34
N ALA A 80 -6.64 -5.59 1.18
CA ALA A 80 -6.53 -5.39 2.62
C ALA A 80 -5.44 -6.27 3.24
N ALA A 81 -5.40 -7.56 2.92
CA ALA A 81 -4.41 -8.49 3.46
C ALA A 81 -2.97 -8.05 3.17
N ASN A 82 -2.70 -7.57 1.95
CA ASN A 82 -1.37 -7.10 1.57
C ASN A 82 -0.96 -5.85 2.37
N ALA A 83 -1.84 -4.87 2.49
CA ALA A 83 -1.55 -3.67 3.29
C ALA A 83 -1.35 -3.99 4.78
N LEU A 84 -2.20 -4.85 5.35
CA LEU A 84 -2.08 -5.27 6.75
C LEU A 84 -0.78 -6.04 7.03
N SER A 85 -0.33 -6.86 6.08
CA SER A 85 0.88 -7.66 6.23
C SER A 85 2.13 -6.82 6.46
N ASP A 86 2.22 -5.64 5.85
CA ASP A 86 3.34 -4.71 6.02
C ASP A 86 3.43 -4.19 7.46
N VAL A 87 2.28 -3.91 8.08
CA VAL A 87 2.23 -3.50 9.49
C VAL A 87 2.68 -4.62 10.41
N TYR A 88 2.22 -5.85 10.16
CA TYR A 88 2.62 -7.03 10.95
C TYR A 88 4.10 -7.37 10.75
N ALA A 89 4.63 -7.22 9.55
CA ALA A 89 6.06 -7.42 9.26
C ALA A 89 6.95 -6.49 10.09
N MET A 90 6.46 -5.28 10.41
CA MET A 90 7.15 -4.31 11.28
C MET A 90 6.88 -4.52 12.77
N GLY A 91 6.17 -5.58 13.16
CA GLY A 91 5.79 -5.86 14.54
C GLY A 91 4.68 -4.97 15.10
N GLY A 92 3.97 -4.26 14.24
CA GLY A 92 2.88 -3.36 14.62
C GLY A 92 1.54 -4.07 14.85
N GLU A 93 0.64 -3.38 15.54
CA GLU A 93 -0.75 -3.75 15.71
C GLU A 93 -1.64 -2.82 14.88
N VAL A 94 -2.49 -3.38 14.02
CA VAL A 94 -3.39 -2.59 13.17
C VAL A 94 -4.48 -1.95 14.02
N LYS A 95 -4.60 -0.63 13.96
CA LYS A 95 -5.62 0.16 14.66
C LYS A 95 -6.61 0.82 13.71
N THR A 96 -6.14 1.25 12.54
CA THR A 96 -6.96 1.93 11.53
C THR A 96 -6.52 1.50 10.14
N ALA A 97 -7.45 1.58 9.20
CA ALA A 97 -7.17 1.40 7.78
C ALA A 97 -7.89 2.47 6.95
N LEU A 98 -7.23 2.95 5.91
CA LEU A 98 -7.78 3.88 4.94
C LEU A 98 -7.90 3.20 3.58
N ASN A 99 -8.99 3.46 2.87
CA ASN A 99 -9.16 3.01 1.51
C ASN A 99 -8.75 4.10 0.52
N ILE A 100 -7.85 3.74 -0.41
CA ILE A 100 -7.57 4.53 -1.60
C ILE A 100 -8.24 3.84 -2.78
N VAL A 101 -9.11 4.58 -3.46
CA VAL A 101 -9.93 4.05 -4.53
C VAL A 101 -9.74 4.87 -5.80
N CYS A 102 -9.21 4.23 -6.85
CA CYS A 102 -9.19 4.75 -8.21
C CYS A 102 -10.10 3.86 -9.05
N PHE A 103 -11.35 4.25 -9.18
CA PHE A 103 -12.38 3.45 -9.85
C PHE A 103 -12.94 4.20 -11.07
N PRO A 104 -13.10 3.53 -12.23
CA PRO A 104 -13.61 4.17 -13.42
C PRO A 104 -15.03 4.68 -13.22
N GLU A 105 -15.28 5.95 -13.54
CA GLU A 105 -16.57 6.62 -13.33
C GLU A 105 -17.76 5.91 -14.01
N LYS A 106 -17.51 5.30 -15.18
CA LYS A 106 -18.55 4.64 -15.98
C LYS A 106 -18.75 3.16 -15.64
N MET A 107 -18.00 2.61 -14.71
CA MET A 107 -18.13 1.21 -14.29
C MET A 107 -19.22 1.07 -13.23
N ASP A 108 -19.87 -0.11 -13.18
CA ASP A 108 -20.93 -0.40 -12.21
C ASP A 108 -20.42 -0.26 -10.76
N LEU A 109 -21.00 0.67 -10.01
CA LEU A 109 -20.66 0.94 -8.60
C LEU A 109 -20.92 -0.26 -7.67
N ASN A 110 -21.75 -1.23 -8.07
CA ASN A 110 -21.92 -2.46 -7.32
C ASN A 110 -20.61 -3.27 -7.24
N ILE A 111 -19.77 -3.20 -8.27
CA ILE A 111 -18.44 -3.82 -8.27
C ILE A 111 -17.57 -3.18 -7.19
N LEU A 112 -17.53 -1.85 -7.13
CA LEU A 112 -16.82 -1.13 -6.08
C LEU A 112 -17.35 -1.50 -4.69
N GLY A 113 -18.68 -1.58 -4.53
CA GLY A 113 -19.32 -2.00 -3.28
C GLY A 113 -18.83 -3.36 -2.80
N LYS A 114 -18.70 -4.34 -3.70
CA LYS A 114 -18.17 -5.67 -3.37
C LYS A 114 -16.70 -5.65 -2.97
N ILE A 115 -15.88 -4.85 -3.66
CA ILE A 115 -14.46 -4.65 -3.31
C ILE A 115 -14.36 -4.10 -1.87
N MET A 116 -15.11 -3.05 -1.58
CA MET A 116 -15.12 -2.42 -0.27
C MET A 116 -15.59 -3.38 0.84
N GLN A 117 -16.61 -4.19 0.57
CA GLN A 117 -17.10 -5.22 1.51
C GLN A 117 -16.02 -6.28 1.81
N GLY A 118 -15.32 -6.76 0.76
CA GLY A 118 -14.22 -7.71 0.91
C GLY A 118 -13.09 -7.14 1.77
N GLY A 119 -12.68 -5.90 1.50
CA GLY A 119 -11.66 -5.20 2.29
C GLY A 119 -12.07 -5.03 3.74
N ALA A 120 -13.29 -4.54 4.00
CA ALA A 120 -13.81 -4.36 5.35
C ALA A 120 -13.89 -5.69 6.13
N LYS A 121 -14.30 -6.77 5.47
CA LYS A 121 -14.32 -8.10 6.09
C LYS A 121 -12.93 -8.52 6.57
N LYS A 122 -11.92 -8.35 5.71
CA LYS A 122 -10.53 -8.74 6.03
C LYS A 122 -9.94 -7.88 7.16
N VAL A 123 -10.19 -6.58 7.16
CA VAL A 123 -9.71 -5.67 8.21
C VAL A 123 -10.30 -6.00 9.59
N ASN A 124 -11.54 -6.51 9.62
CA ASN A 124 -12.25 -6.83 10.87
C ASN A 124 -11.99 -8.26 11.38
N GLU A 125 -11.23 -9.07 10.68
CA GLU A 125 -10.79 -10.39 11.16
C GLU A 125 -9.69 -10.26 12.23
#